data_cab830c395057343b52554823cdacee3
#
_entry.id   cab830c395057343b52554823cdacee3
#
_cell.length_a   1.000
_cell.length_b   1.000
_cell.length_c   1.000
_cell.angle_alpha   90.00
_cell.angle_beta   90.00
_cell.angle_gamma   90.00
#
_symmetry.space_group_name_H-M   'P 1'
#
loop_
_entity.id
_entity.type
_entity.pdbx_description
1 polymer ?
#
loop_
_entity_poly.entity_id
_entity_poly.type
_entity_poly.pdbx_seq_one_letter_code
_entity_poly.pdbx_strand_id
1 'polypeptide(L)'
;MGEKTDEPSFITLVFEQTGPEEMLSRANSFYHQMNERRTTRHFSSQEVPRELIELAIKTASTAPSGAHLQPWTFAAVADSQLKTQIREAAEEEERRTYEERMPEAWSELLLPLGTDHVKEHITDAPWIIVLFRQSKRLRPNNEWAPT
;
A
#
# COMPACT_ATOMS: atom_id res chain seq x y z
N MET A 1 -36.99 12.73 -15.66
CA MET A 1 -36.48 13.24 -14.36
C MET A 1 -36.83 12.19 -13.33
N GLY A 2 -35.88 11.29 -13.00
CA GLY A 2 -36.09 10.29 -11.97
C GLY A 2 -35.98 10.96 -10.61
N GLU A 3 -36.97 10.76 -9.76
CA GLU A 3 -36.91 11.14 -8.33
C GLU A 3 -35.65 10.50 -7.74
N LYS A 4 -34.71 11.32 -7.24
CA LYS A 4 -33.68 10.85 -6.34
C LYS A 4 -34.39 10.46 -5.06
N THR A 5 -34.43 9.18 -4.77
CA THR A 5 -34.80 8.71 -3.43
C THR A 5 -33.72 9.18 -2.48
N ASP A 6 -34.04 10.13 -1.61
CA ASP A 6 -33.14 10.69 -0.59
C ASP A 6 -32.85 9.70 0.56
N GLU A 7 -33.29 8.45 0.44
CA GLU A 7 -33.01 7.45 1.47
C GLU A 7 -31.62 6.86 1.29
N PRO A 8 -30.79 6.91 2.33
CA PRO A 8 -29.46 6.32 2.30
C PRO A 8 -29.56 4.79 2.16
N SER A 9 -28.76 4.23 1.24
CA SER A 9 -28.69 2.77 1.04
C SER A 9 -27.76 2.16 2.09
N PHE A 10 -28.32 1.46 3.08
CA PHE A 10 -27.58 0.70 4.08
C PHE A 10 -27.75 -0.80 3.90
N ILE A 11 -26.71 -1.55 4.21
CA ILE A 11 -26.76 -3.00 4.39
C ILE A 11 -26.70 -3.32 5.88
N THR A 12 -27.48 -4.30 6.31
CA THR A 12 -27.45 -4.74 7.72
C THR A 12 -26.09 -5.35 8.02
N LEU A 13 -25.44 -4.83 9.06
CA LEU A 13 -24.21 -5.44 9.60
C LEU A 13 -24.58 -6.72 10.36
N VAL A 14 -24.10 -7.84 9.87
CA VAL A 14 -24.17 -9.13 10.57
C VAL A 14 -22.81 -9.36 11.24
N PHE A 15 -22.80 -9.40 12.57
CA PHE A 15 -21.59 -9.73 13.31
C PHE A 15 -21.92 -10.65 14.48
N GLU A 16 -20.99 -11.52 14.81
CA GLU A 16 -21.07 -12.38 16.00
C GLU A 16 -20.47 -11.64 17.19
N GLN A 17 -21.20 -11.65 18.30
CA GLN A 17 -20.69 -11.11 19.55
C GLN A 17 -19.76 -12.15 20.19
N THR A 18 -18.47 -11.80 20.31
CA THR A 18 -17.47 -12.64 20.95
C THR A 18 -17.36 -12.37 22.44
N GLY A 19 -17.09 -13.39 23.24
CA GLY A 19 -16.83 -13.23 24.66
C GLY A 19 -15.48 -12.54 24.95
N PRO A 20 -15.30 -11.95 26.14
CA PRO A 20 -14.09 -11.22 26.49
C PRO A 20 -12.78 -12.03 26.35
N GLU A 21 -12.80 -13.29 26.68
CA GLU A 21 -11.62 -14.18 26.57
C GLU A 21 -11.20 -14.39 25.11
N GLU A 22 -12.17 -14.61 24.24
CA GLU A 22 -11.89 -14.75 22.81
C GLU A 22 -11.42 -13.42 22.19
N MET A 23 -12.00 -12.28 22.59
CA MET A 23 -11.56 -10.96 22.17
C MET A 23 -10.08 -10.74 22.54
N LEU A 24 -9.70 -11.05 23.78
CA LEU A 24 -8.31 -10.94 24.24
C LEU A 24 -7.37 -11.91 23.48
N SER A 25 -7.80 -13.14 23.24
CA SER A 25 -7.02 -14.13 22.48
C SER A 25 -6.75 -13.64 21.07
N ARG A 26 -7.77 -13.19 20.35
CA ARG A 26 -7.64 -12.65 18.98
C ARG A 26 -6.75 -11.40 18.94
N ALA A 27 -6.92 -10.49 19.91
CA ALA A 27 -6.12 -9.27 19.99
C ALA A 27 -4.63 -9.58 20.24
N ASN A 28 -4.33 -10.53 21.17
CA ASN A 28 -2.97 -10.97 21.42
C ASN A 28 -2.34 -11.64 20.21
N SER A 29 -3.06 -12.53 19.54
CA SER A 29 -2.57 -13.19 18.32
C SER A 29 -2.23 -12.19 17.22
N PHE A 30 -3.11 -11.21 16.99
CA PHE A 30 -2.86 -10.14 16.03
C PHE A 30 -1.66 -9.27 16.44
N TYR A 31 -1.56 -8.90 17.72
CA TYR A 31 -0.42 -8.15 18.23
C TYR A 31 0.89 -8.89 18.01
N HIS A 32 0.97 -10.17 18.36
CA HIS A 32 2.17 -10.99 18.15
C HIS A 32 2.56 -11.05 16.68
N GLN A 33 1.61 -11.32 15.80
CA GLN A 33 1.86 -11.34 14.35
C GLN A 33 2.40 -9.99 13.84
N MET A 34 1.79 -8.88 14.26
CA MET A 34 2.25 -7.54 13.87
C MET A 34 3.60 -7.17 14.47
N ASN A 35 3.89 -7.66 15.70
CA ASN A 35 5.16 -7.41 16.36
C ASN A 35 6.34 -8.17 15.73
N GLU A 36 6.10 -9.22 14.97
CA GLU A 36 7.12 -9.94 14.19
C GLU A 36 7.48 -9.21 12.89
N ARG A 37 6.63 -8.32 12.41
CA ARG A 37 6.89 -7.54 11.19
C ARG A 37 8.17 -6.71 11.33
N ARG A 38 9.01 -6.74 10.29
CA ARG A 38 10.25 -5.94 10.20
C ARG A 38 10.30 -5.21 8.87
N THR A 39 11.07 -4.12 8.84
CA THR A 39 11.45 -3.46 7.59
C THR A 39 12.50 -4.32 6.91
N THR A 40 12.12 -5.00 5.84
CA THR A 40 12.99 -5.87 5.07
C THR A 40 13.36 -5.20 3.75
N ARG A 41 14.65 -5.19 3.43
CA ARG A 41 15.17 -4.66 2.16
C ARG A 41 16.05 -5.67 1.41
N HIS A 42 16.22 -6.87 1.96
CA HIS A 42 16.91 -7.98 1.30
C HIS A 42 15.88 -9.09 1.06
N PHE A 43 15.63 -9.38 -0.19
CA PHE A 43 14.67 -10.39 -0.61
C PHE A 43 15.39 -11.49 -1.37
N SER A 44 14.88 -12.71 -1.27
CA SER A 44 15.27 -13.80 -2.15
C SER A 44 14.49 -13.70 -3.47
N SER A 45 15.05 -14.30 -4.52
CA SER A 45 14.35 -14.44 -5.81
C SER A 45 13.34 -15.61 -5.83
N GLN A 46 13.05 -16.20 -4.65
CA GLN A 46 12.08 -17.31 -4.56
C GLN A 46 10.71 -16.87 -5.07
N GLU A 47 10.15 -17.64 -5.97
CA GLU A 47 8.85 -17.36 -6.55
C GLU A 47 7.75 -17.29 -5.49
N VAL A 48 6.87 -16.33 -5.64
CA VAL A 48 5.67 -16.15 -4.81
C VAL A 48 4.45 -16.35 -5.69
N PRO A 49 3.52 -17.26 -5.33
CA PRO A 49 2.31 -17.48 -6.07
C PRO A 49 1.49 -16.19 -6.24
N ARG A 50 0.97 -15.98 -7.44
CA ARG A 50 0.15 -14.81 -7.79
C ARG A 50 -1.05 -14.64 -6.86
N GLU A 51 -1.65 -15.72 -6.42
CA GLU A 51 -2.80 -15.74 -5.51
C GLU A 51 -2.50 -15.06 -4.17
N LEU A 52 -1.26 -15.17 -3.66
CA LEU A 52 -0.84 -14.48 -2.43
C LEU A 52 -0.77 -12.97 -2.64
N ILE A 53 -0.32 -12.53 -3.81
CA ILE A 53 -0.29 -11.10 -4.17
C ILE A 53 -1.73 -10.56 -4.30
N GLU A 54 -2.61 -11.32 -4.93
CA GLU A 54 -4.02 -10.95 -5.05
C GLU A 54 -4.71 -10.86 -3.69
N LEU A 55 -4.43 -11.79 -2.77
CA LEU A 55 -4.95 -11.75 -1.39
C LEU A 55 -4.42 -10.55 -0.61
N ALA A 56 -3.14 -10.22 -0.75
CA ALA A 56 -2.55 -9.04 -0.11
C ALA A 56 -3.23 -7.74 -0.60
N ILE A 57 -3.45 -7.62 -1.92
CA ILE A 57 -4.16 -6.46 -2.51
C ILE A 57 -5.62 -6.42 -2.05
N LYS A 58 -6.32 -7.56 -2.05
CA LYS A 58 -7.70 -7.63 -1.54
C LYS A 58 -7.78 -7.19 -0.08
N THR A 59 -6.84 -7.66 0.76
CA THR A 59 -6.77 -7.26 2.17
C THR A 59 -6.56 -5.74 2.30
N ALA A 60 -5.60 -5.17 1.57
CA ALA A 60 -5.35 -3.73 1.58
C ALA A 60 -6.55 -2.93 1.07
N SER A 61 -7.30 -3.45 0.10
CA SER A 61 -8.47 -2.79 -0.48
C SER A 61 -9.71 -2.76 0.44
N THR A 62 -9.70 -3.51 1.55
CA THR A 62 -10.76 -3.43 2.58
C THR A 62 -10.67 -2.19 3.45
N ALA A 63 -9.62 -1.38 3.32
CA ALA A 63 -9.47 -0.16 4.09
C ALA A 63 -10.67 0.78 3.91
N PRO A 64 -11.14 1.46 4.97
CA PRO A 64 -12.21 2.44 4.84
C PRO A 64 -11.73 3.68 4.07
N SER A 65 -12.65 4.33 3.38
CA SER A 65 -12.37 5.59 2.69
C SER A 65 -13.52 6.57 2.83
N GLY A 66 -13.22 7.88 2.79
CA GLY A 66 -14.25 8.92 2.83
C GLY A 66 -15.28 8.71 1.73
N ALA A 67 -16.57 8.76 2.07
CA ALA A 67 -17.70 8.52 1.17
C ALA A 67 -17.58 7.23 0.33
N HIS A 68 -16.85 6.24 0.82
CA HIS A 68 -16.58 4.96 0.14
C HIS A 68 -16.00 5.14 -1.28
N LEU A 69 -15.17 6.15 -1.48
CA LEU A 69 -14.60 6.48 -2.78
C LEU A 69 -13.50 5.54 -3.23
N GLN A 70 -12.85 4.85 -2.30
CA GLN A 70 -11.75 3.89 -2.54
C GLN A 70 -10.71 4.43 -3.55
N PRO A 71 -10.07 5.59 -3.28
CA PRO A 71 -9.28 6.33 -4.24
C PRO A 71 -7.87 5.75 -4.42
N TRP A 72 -7.78 4.46 -4.66
CA TRP A 72 -6.53 3.74 -4.85
C TRP A 72 -6.57 2.82 -6.07
N THR A 73 -5.40 2.62 -6.63
CA THR A 73 -5.18 1.63 -7.67
C THR A 73 -3.89 0.88 -7.33
N PHE A 74 -3.97 -0.43 -7.28
CA PHE A 74 -2.82 -1.29 -7.07
C PHE A 74 -2.32 -1.84 -8.41
N ALA A 75 -1.02 -1.74 -8.66
CA ALA A 75 -0.37 -2.38 -9.79
C ALA A 75 0.65 -3.40 -9.25
N ALA A 76 0.45 -4.68 -9.55
CA ALA A 76 1.39 -5.74 -9.22
C ALA A 76 2.28 -6.03 -10.43
N VAL A 77 3.59 -5.99 -10.25
CA VAL A 77 4.59 -6.11 -11.31
C VAL A 77 5.53 -7.27 -10.99
N ALA A 78 5.58 -8.26 -11.88
CA ALA A 78 6.54 -9.37 -11.85
C ALA A 78 7.56 -9.29 -13.00
N ASP A 79 7.26 -8.52 -14.05
CA ASP A 79 8.14 -8.38 -15.21
C ASP A 79 9.48 -7.77 -14.82
N SER A 80 10.57 -8.49 -15.12
CA SER A 80 11.93 -8.10 -14.72
C SER A 80 12.41 -6.82 -15.39
N GLN A 81 12.04 -6.59 -16.66
CA GLN A 81 12.46 -5.39 -17.39
C GLN A 81 11.74 -4.16 -16.82
N LEU A 82 10.44 -4.29 -16.55
CA LEU A 82 9.68 -3.20 -15.94
C LEU A 82 10.17 -2.91 -14.51
N LYS A 83 10.50 -3.93 -13.71
CA LYS A 83 11.09 -3.73 -12.38
C LYS A 83 12.43 -2.99 -12.46
N THR A 84 13.28 -3.30 -13.45
CA THR A 84 14.54 -2.58 -13.66
C THR A 84 14.29 -1.10 -13.97
N GLN A 85 13.36 -0.79 -14.87
CA GLN A 85 13.01 0.61 -15.19
C GLN A 85 12.46 1.36 -13.99
N ILE A 86 11.62 0.69 -13.18
CA ILE A 86 11.09 1.27 -11.94
C ILE A 86 12.21 1.54 -10.93
N ARG A 87 13.17 0.59 -10.79
CA ARG A 87 14.34 0.74 -9.93
C ARG A 87 15.18 1.94 -10.37
N GLU A 88 15.54 2.02 -11.62
CA GLU A 88 16.36 3.11 -12.16
C GLU A 88 15.72 4.49 -11.91
N ALA A 89 14.41 4.61 -12.15
CA ALA A 89 13.67 5.84 -11.89
C ALA A 89 13.60 6.18 -10.40
N ALA A 90 13.42 5.19 -9.53
CA ALA A 90 13.36 5.38 -8.09
C ALA A 90 14.73 5.76 -7.50
N GLU A 91 15.80 5.12 -7.94
CA GLU A 91 17.17 5.42 -7.52
C GLU A 91 17.60 6.84 -7.95
N GLU A 92 17.25 7.25 -9.17
CA GLU A 92 17.53 8.62 -9.65
C GLU A 92 16.77 9.67 -8.84
N GLU A 93 15.48 9.46 -8.55
CA GLU A 93 14.69 10.41 -7.77
C GLU A 93 15.17 10.49 -6.30
N GLU A 94 15.57 9.36 -5.72
CA GLU A 94 16.08 9.36 -4.36
C GLU A 94 17.49 9.93 -4.28
N ARG A 95 18.35 9.71 -5.28
CA ARG A 95 19.65 10.36 -5.37
C ARG A 95 19.52 11.87 -5.35
N ARG A 96 18.60 12.44 -6.14
CA ARG A 96 18.30 13.90 -6.11
C ARG A 96 17.80 14.34 -4.74
N THR A 97 17.05 13.51 -4.05
CA THR A 97 16.58 13.81 -2.69
C THR A 97 17.75 13.91 -1.71
N TYR A 98 18.69 12.94 -1.74
CA TYR A 98 19.88 12.97 -0.89
C TYR A 98 20.82 14.14 -1.22
N GLU A 99 21.03 14.46 -2.50
CA GLU A 99 21.99 15.48 -2.94
C GLU A 99 21.44 16.90 -2.84
N GLU A 100 20.15 17.12 -3.08
CA GLU A 100 19.61 18.47 -3.30
C GLU A 100 18.52 18.90 -2.31
N ARG A 101 17.75 17.94 -1.75
CA ARG A 101 16.51 18.28 -1.04
C ARG A 101 16.48 17.86 0.42
N MET A 102 17.42 17.04 0.85
CA MET A 102 17.43 16.50 2.21
C MET A 102 17.98 17.54 3.19
N PRO A 103 17.21 17.92 4.23
CA PRO A 103 17.72 18.76 5.31
C PRO A 103 18.87 18.07 6.06
N GLU A 104 19.90 18.84 6.48
CA GLU A 104 21.05 18.32 7.20
C GLU A 104 20.68 17.50 8.44
N ALA A 105 19.72 17.98 9.24
CA ALA A 105 19.21 17.26 10.40
C ALA A 105 18.61 15.88 10.05
N TRP A 106 18.08 15.71 8.85
CA TRP A 106 17.56 14.42 8.37
C TRP A 106 18.70 13.50 7.93
N SER A 107 19.68 14.04 7.25
CA SER A 107 20.88 13.33 6.84
C SER A 107 21.61 12.74 8.04
N GLU A 108 21.80 13.51 9.12
CA GLU A 108 22.41 13.05 10.37
C GLU A 108 21.67 11.86 11.01
N LEU A 109 20.33 11.84 10.95
CA LEU A 109 19.52 10.74 11.48
C LEU A 109 19.60 9.47 10.64
N LEU A 110 19.81 9.60 9.33
CA LEU A 110 19.87 8.47 8.39
C LEU A 110 21.27 7.86 8.32
N LEU A 111 22.32 8.66 8.57
CA LEU A 111 23.72 8.23 8.49
C LEU A 111 24.01 6.93 9.27
N PRO A 112 23.58 6.79 10.56
CA PRO A 112 23.82 5.58 11.33
C PRO A 112 23.08 4.35 10.81
N LEU A 113 22.05 4.55 9.99
CA LEU A 113 21.23 3.45 9.41
C LEU A 113 21.83 2.90 8.12
N GLY A 114 22.88 3.56 7.57
CA GLY A 114 23.53 3.16 6.32
C GLY A 114 22.56 3.14 5.13
N THR A 115 21.55 4.02 5.13
CA THR A 115 20.59 4.12 4.03
C THR A 115 21.18 4.94 2.89
N ASP A 116 20.92 4.49 1.66
CA ASP A 116 21.35 5.12 0.43
C ASP A 116 20.23 5.12 -0.63
N HIS A 117 20.55 5.61 -1.81
CA HIS A 117 19.62 5.65 -2.93
C HIS A 117 19.47 4.31 -3.65
N VAL A 118 20.29 3.31 -3.34
CA VAL A 118 20.29 2.00 -4.04
C VAL A 118 19.07 1.17 -3.61
N LYS A 119 18.32 0.64 -4.58
CA LYS A 119 17.04 -0.05 -4.37
C LYS A 119 17.02 -1.46 -4.99
N GLU A 120 18.05 -2.26 -4.69
CA GLU A 120 18.17 -3.65 -5.19
C GLU A 120 16.91 -4.48 -4.93
N HIS A 121 16.26 -4.26 -3.80
CA HIS A 121 15.04 -4.97 -3.43
C HIS A 121 13.90 -4.85 -4.45
N ILE A 122 13.88 -3.82 -5.31
CA ILE A 122 12.88 -3.68 -6.37
C ILE A 122 13.07 -4.74 -7.46
N THR A 123 14.32 -5.08 -7.76
CA THR A 123 14.65 -6.11 -8.76
C THR A 123 14.72 -7.51 -8.16
N ASP A 124 15.18 -7.64 -6.91
CA ASP A 124 15.39 -8.92 -6.23
C ASP A 124 14.07 -9.59 -5.84
N ALA A 125 13.13 -8.82 -5.29
CA ALA A 125 11.82 -9.35 -4.94
C ALA A 125 11.10 -9.88 -6.18
N PRO A 126 10.42 -11.05 -6.11
CA PRO A 126 9.71 -11.62 -7.26
C PRO A 126 8.56 -10.73 -7.75
N TRP A 127 7.94 -10.00 -6.83
CA TRP A 127 6.85 -9.04 -7.11
C TRP A 127 7.10 -7.72 -6.42
N ILE A 128 6.66 -6.64 -7.05
CA ILE A 128 6.45 -5.34 -6.42
C ILE A 128 4.98 -4.93 -6.57
N ILE A 129 4.44 -4.30 -5.54
CA ILE A 129 3.08 -3.74 -5.57
C ILE A 129 3.21 -2.23 -5.46
N VAL A 130 2.78 -1.53 -6.49
CA VAL A 130 2.75 -0.07 -6.52
C VAL A 130 1.34 0.39 -6.19
N LEU A 131 1.21 1.24 -5.18
CA LEU A 131 -0.06 1.85 -4.79
C LEU A 131 -0.14 3.28 -5.30
N PHE A 132 -1.11 3.53 -6.17
CA PHE A 132 -1.42 4.87 -6.67
C PHE A 132 -2.63 5.45 -5.93
N ARG A 133 -2.52 6.71 -5.53
CA ARG A 133 -3.66 7.50 -5.08
C ARG A 133 -4.31 8.16 -6.28
N GLN A 134 -5.60 7.93 -6.45
CA GLN A 134 -6.40 8.67 -7.43
C GLN A 134 -6.71 10.06 -6.87
N SER A 135 -6.15 11.10 -7.45
CA SER A 135 -6.39 12.50 -7.03
C SER A 135 -7.66 13.09 -7.62
N LYS A 136 -8.21 12.46 -8.66
CA LYS A 136 -9.41 12.89 -9.36
C LYS A 136 -10.26 11.69 -9.74
N ARG A 137 -11.57 11.89 -9.78
CA ARG A 137 -12.55 10.90 -10.28
C ARG A 137 -13.42 11.51 -11.37
N LEU A 138 -13.89 10.69 -12.29
CA LEU A 138 -14.86 11.07 -13.29
C LEU A 138 -16.27 11.01 -12.66
N ARG A 139 -16.98 12.12 -12.70
CA ARG A 139 -18.40 12.18 -12.27
C ARG A 139 -19.34 11.64 -13.35
N PRO A 140 -20.60 11.31 -12.99
CA PRO A 140 -21.59 10.87 -13.98
C PRO A 140 -21.86 11.87 -15.13
N ASN A 141 -21.56 13.15 -14.92
CA ASN A 141 -21.67 14.21 -15.93
C ASN A 141 -20.41 14.36 -16.81
N ASN A 142 -19.48 13.40 -16.77
CA ASN A 142 -18.19 13.41 -17.47
C ASN A 142 -17.22 14.54 -17.05
N GLU A 143 -17.43 15.16 -15.89
CA GLU A 143 -16.48 16.11 -15.34
C GLU A 143 -15.53 15.45 -14.33
N TRP A 144 -14.26 15.86 -14.35
CA TRP A 144 -13.28 15.45 -13.36
C TRP A 144 -13.46 16.26 -12.07
N ALA A 145 -13.51 15.56 -10.95
CA ALA A 145 -13.55 16.16 -9.61
C ALA A 145 -12.47 15.59 -8.71
N PRO A 146 -12.01 16.32 -7.70
CA PRO A 146 -11.15 15.76 -6.65
C PRO A 146 -11.81 14.55 -5.98
N THR A 147 -10.98 13.59 -5.56
CA THR A 147 -11.40 12.44 -4.72
C THR A 147 -11.29 12.78 -3.25
#